data_6451ce9fae0339d9b3d07884b898cb57
#
_entry.id   6451ce9fae0339d9b3d07884b898cb57
#
_cell.length_a   1.000
_cell.length_b   1.000
_cell.length_c   1.000
_cell.angle_alpha   90.00
_cell.angle_beta   90.00
_cell.angle_gamma   90.00
#
_symmetry.space_group_name_H-M   'P 1'
#
loop_
_entity.id
_entity.type
_entity.pdbx_description
1 polymer ?
#
loop_
_entity_poly.entity_id
_entity_poly.type
_entity_poly.pdbx_seq_one_letter_code
_entity_poly.pdbx_strand_id
1 'polypeptide(L)'
;MQTCVCVRQGIPLNPSGLSPAPCSRMASKGAAMASFHLAVKTIGRSAGRSATAAAAYRAGVEITDERTGLVHDYTRKQGVEHNALVVPADALAWANDRAALWNAAEQTETRKNSTVAREYEIALPAELSAEARRELALGLAREISERHGVAVDVAIHAPGREGDQRNHHAHLLTTTRRIGPEGLSEKTRELDQKTSGEVERWRGRWAEMQNAALERANVPERVDHRSHQRRGIEQEATVHMGPSATAMERRAEHQATREGRAYEPVTMVGQHNAGVIERRGLRQYIERGTEWLRDAGQRISGKLHAFAATLSGAVDRDRRDAAEAQHQERLAAERAREQAQERQQAQEREKVAEKFRAIAGKREAGAHGYGDHNSDWKATPEALRKAVDAYNGANQHTKDLYIERIQREPQMARGVGQLINERELTLQRDRGMSR
;
A
#
# COMPACT_ATOMS: atom_id res chain seq x y z
N MET A 1 49.65 -20.60 2.13
CA MET A 1 49.81 -20.99 0.73
C MET A 1 48.94 -22.21 0.49
N GLN A 2 47.75 -22.02 -0.06
CA GLN A 2 46.95 -23.10 -0.67
C GLN A 2 46.25 -22.51 -1.87
N THR A 3 46.70 -22.89 -3.02
CA THR A 3 46.26 -22.52 -4.36
C THR A 3 44.95 -23.25 -4.68
N CYS A 4 43.88 -22.52 -4.94
CA CYS A 4 42.63 -23.07 -5.45
C CYS A 4 42.66 -23.05 -6.98
N VAL A 5 42.60 -24.24 -7.59
CA VAL A 5 42.59 -24.47 -9.03
C VAL A 5 41.15 -24.35 -9.52
N CYS A 6 40.85 -23.35 -10.37
CA CYS A 6 39.62 -23.27 -11.12
C CYS A 6 39.67 -24.12 -12.37
N VAL A 7 38.86 -25.18 -12.42
CA VAL A 7 38.62 -25.98 -13.62
C VAL A 7 37.60 -25.25 -14.50
N ARG A 8 38.00 -24.79 -15.68
CA ARG A 8 37.15 -24.30 -16.74
C ARG A 8 36.50 -25.48 -17.45
N GLN A 9 35.19 -25.63 -17.33
CA GLN A 9 34.40 -26.46 -18.25
C GLN A 9 33.92 -25.60 -19.42
N GLY A 10 34.22 -26.06 -20.64
CA GLY A 10 33.91 -25.38 -21.89
C GLY A 10 32.43 -25.35 -22.21
N ILE A 11 31.95 -24.17 -22.59
CA ILE A 11 30.61 -23.92 -23.11
C ILE A 11 30.70 -24.04 -24.65
N PRO A 12 29.83 -24.81 -25.32
CA PRO A 12 29.82 -24.87 -26.79
C PRO A 12 29.28 -23.57 -27.39
N LEU A 13 29.93 -23.06 -28.40
CA LEU A 13 29.57 -21.87 -29.17
C LEU A 13 28.31 -22.12 -29.99
N ASN A 14 27.32 -21.23 -29.84
CA ASN A 14 26.12 -21.15 -30.63
C ASN A 14 26.40 -20.36 -31.94
N PRO A 15 26.06 -20.90 -33.13
CA PRO A 15 26.44 -20.30 -34.42
C PRO A 15 25.60 -19.11 -34.90
N SER A 16 24.69 -18.59 -34.14
CA SER A 16 23.87 -17.43 -34.51
C SER A 16 24.24 -16.18 -33.74
N GLY A 17 25.34 -15.56 -34.06
CA GLY A 17 25.97 -14.33 -33.55
C GLY A 17 25.17 -13.16 -32.99
N LEU A 18 24.10 -13.40 -32.23
CA LEU A 18 23.38 -12.41 -31.43
C LEU A 18 23.74 -12.64 -29.96
N SER A 19 24.70 -11.88 -29.49
CA SER A 19 24.99 -11.73 -28.06
C SER A 19 23.72 -11.30 -27.34
N PRO A 20 23.23 -12.00 -26.30
CA PRO A 20 22.20 -11.45 -25.44
C PRO A 20 22.81 -10.24 -24.73
N ALA A 21 22.23 -9.07 -24.93
CA ALA A 21 22.52 -7.91 -24.11
C ALA A 21 22.47 -8.33 -22.63
N PRO A 22 23.37 -7.84 -21.76
CA PRO A 22 23.32 -8.15 -20.36
C PRO A 22 21.97 -7.70 -19.85
N CYS A 23 21.18 -8.66 -19.37
CA CYS A 23 19.99 -8.40 -18.62
C CYS A 23 20.43 -7.62 -17.38
N SER A 24 20.50 -6.29 -17.50
CA SER A 24 20.63 -5.42 -16.35
C SER A 24 19.43 -5.79 -15.47
N ARG A 25 19.70 -6.43 -14.34
CA ARG A 25 18.79 -6.47 -13.22
C ARG A 25 18.40 -5.01 -12.94
N MET A 26 17.35 -4.56 -13.59
CA MET A 26 16.54 -3.52 -13.03
C MET A 26 15.95 -4.15 -11.76
N ALA A 27 16.71 -4.01 -10.66
CA ALA A 27 16.08 -3.97 -9.36
C ALA A 27 14.95 -2.97 -9.55
N SER A 28 13.72 -3.46 -9.61
CA SER A 28 12.56 -2.61 -9.44
C SER A 28 12.75 -1.97 -8.07
N LYS A 29 13.34 -0.77 -8.05
CA LYS A 29 13.15 0.14 -6.95
C LYS A 29 11.64 0.19 -6.85
N GLY A 30 11.07 -0.45 -5.82
CA GLY A 30 9.64 -0.40 -5.56
C GLY A 30 9.26 1.05 -5.71
N ALA A 31 8.31 1.34 -6.60
CA ALA A 31 7.93 2.68 -6.93
C ALA A 31 7.74 3.43 -5.61
N ALA A 32 8.55 4.46 -5.39
CA ALA A 32 8.42 5.32 -4.24
C ALA A 32 7.01 5.89 -4.34
N MET A 33 6.12 5.50 -3.43
CA MET A 33 4.77 6.03 -3.38
C MET A 33 4.75 7.02 -2.23
N ALA A 34 4.59 8.30 -2.54
CA ALA A 34 4.33 9.31 -1.53
C ALA A 34 3.14 8.84 -0.66
N SER A 35 3.34 8.73 0.65
CA SER A 35 2.32 8.25 1.56
C SER A 35 1.59 9.41 2.23
N PHE A 36 0.25 9.34 2.23
CA PHE A 36 -0.56 10.29 2.98
C PHE A 36 -0.74 9.82 4.43
N HIS A 37 -0.39 10.69 5.36
CA HIS A 37 -0.81 10.54 6.77
C HIS A 37 -1.09 11.92 7.37
N LEU A 38 -2.24 12.05 8.01
CA LEU A 38 -2.55 13.11 8.96
C LEU A 38 -3.44 12.53 10.04
N ALA A 39 -2.93 12.48 11.26
CA ALA A 39 -3.68 12.09 12.45
C ALA A 39 -3.72 13.24 13.45
N VAL A 40 -4.87 13.45 14.08
CA VAL A 40 -5.03 14.43 15.16
C VAL A 40 -5.21 13.66 16.47
N LYS A 41 -4.36 13.96 17.45
CA LYS A 41 -4.35 13.33 18.77
C LYS A 41 -4.47 14.41 19.84
N THR A 42 -5.07 14.08 20.97
CA THR A 42 -5.11 14.98 22.13
C THR A 42 -4.09 14.56 23.19
N ILE A 43 -3.47 15.54 23.81
CA ILE A 43 -2.62 15.36 25.00
C ILE A 43 -3.47 15.75 26.19
N GLY A 44 -3.81 14.78 27.01
CA GLY A 44 -4.68 14.99 28.16
C GLY A 44 -4.07 14.48 29.45
N ARG A 45 -4.30 15.20 30.54
CA ARG A 45 -3.83 14.84 31.89
C ARG A 45 -4.43 13.55 32.41
N SER A 46 -5.65 13.22 32.01
CA SER A 46 -6.27 11.95 32.40
C SER A 46 -5.50 10.71 31.94
N ALA A 47 -4.67 10.86 30.90
CA ALA A 47 -3.77 9.82 30.40
C ALA A 47 -2.34 9.93 30.97
N GLY A 48 -2.14 10.71 32.05
CA GLY A 48 -0.82 10.94 32.64
C GLY A 48 0.14 11.75 31.75
N ARG A 49 -0.39 12.52 30.78
CA ARG A 49 0.43 13.29 29.85
C ARG A 49 0.40 14.78 30.20
N SER A 50 1.51 15.48 29.92
CA SER A 50 1.60 16.95 30.01
C SER A 50 2.02 17.55 28.67
N ALA A 51 1.64 18.81 28.44
CA ALA A 51 2.05 19.56 27.26
C ALA A 51 3.56 19.85 27.29
N THR A 52 4.11 20.17 28.46
CA THR A 52 5.55 20.39 28.66
C THR A 52 6.39 19.16 28.32
N ALA A 53 6.02 17.96 28.81
CA ALA A 53 6.68 16.71 28.46
C ALA A 53 6.55 16.40 26.96
N ALA A 54 5.36 16.66 26.40
CA ALA A 54 5.09 16.42 24.99
C ALA A 54 5.94 17.31 24.09
N ALA A 55 6.06 18.60 24.40
CA ALA A 55 6.88 19.56 23.67
C ALA A 55 8.37 19.23 23.79
N ALA A 56 8.85 19.01 25.03
CA ALA A 56 10.24 18.65 25.28
C ALA A 56 10.66 17.39 24.49
N TYR A 57 9.83 16.34 24.55
CA TYR A 57 10.11 15.09 23.81
C TYR A 57 10.18 15.28 22.31
N ARG A 58 9.26 16.06 21.72
CA ARG A 58 9.20 16.23 20.25
C ARG A 58 10.33 17.12 19.75
N ALA A 59 10.58 18.22 20.45
CA ALA A 59 11.63 19.16 20.06
C ALA A 59 13.05 18.67 20.43
N GLY A 60 13.18 17.65 21.29
CA GLY A 60 14.49 17.18 21.76
C GLY A 60 15.19 18.19 22.66
N VAL A 61 14.44 18.82 23.57
CA VAL A 61 14.92 19.87 24.46
C VAL A 61 14.60 19.54 25.92
N GLU A 62 15.16 20.33 26.84
CA GLU A 62 14.79 20.32 28.24
C GLU A 62 13.68 21.35 28.52
N ILE A 63 12.64 20.96 29.25
CA ILE A 63 11.61 21.85 29.78
C ILE A 63 11.29 21.44 31.19
N THR A 64 11.36 22.40 32.14
CA THR A 64 10.85 22.24 33.49
C THR A 64 9.34 22.49 33.49
N ASP A 65 8.58 21.51 33.96
CA ASP A 65 7.12 21.65 34.18
C ASP A 65 6.91 22.40 35.50
N GLU A 66 6.57 23.67 35.44
CA GLU A 66 6.42 24.55 36.63
C GLU A 66 5.26 24.11 37.54
N ARG A 67 4.24 23.45 37.02
CA ARG A 67 3.10 22.97 37.78
C ARG A 67 3.45 21.76 38.64
N THR A 68 4.40 20.91 38.20
CA THR A 68 4.77 19.66 38.91
C THR A 68 6.18 19.70 39.47
N GLY A 69 7.01 20.64 39.05
CA GLY A 69 8.45 20.69 39.35
C GLY A 69 9.29 19.65 38.63
N LEU A 70 8.70 18.88 37.70
CA LEU A 70 9.41 17.84 36.96
C LEU A 70 10.22 18.44 35.81
N VAL A 71 11.47 18.01 35.68
CA VAL A 71 12.32 18.36 34.54
C VAL A 71 12.17 17.27 33.45
N HIS A 72 11.76 17.66 32.27
CA HIS A 72 11.66 16.82 31.11
C HIS A 72 12.86 17.05 30.18
N ASP A 73 13.93 16.30 30.39
CA ASP A 73 15.16 16.40 29.60
C ASP A 73 15.17 15.35 28.48
N TYR A 74 15.08 15.82 27.24
CA TYR A 74 15.20 15.03 26.03
C TYR A 74 16.31 15.53 25.10
N THR A 75 17.30 16.26 25.61
CA THR A 75 18.42 16.82 24.83
C THR A 75 19.29 15.76 24.19
N ARG A 76 19.29 14.52 24.72
CA ARG A 76 19.98 13.36 24.12
C ARG A 76 19.20 12.67 23.01
N LYS A 77 17.96 13.09 22.75
CA LYS A 77 17.13 12.50 21.71
C LYS A 77 17.73 12.76 20.33
N GLN A 78 17.92 11.70 19.56
CA GLN A 78 18.40 11.77 18.18
C GLN A 78 17.21 11.77 17.20
N GLY A 79 17.48 12.21 15.97
CA GLY A 79 16.50 12.17 14.88
C GLY A 79 15.56 13.38 14.80
N VAL A 80 15.75 14.42 15.61
CA VAL A 80 15.08 15.71 15.42
C VAL A 80 15.87 16.51 14.38
N GLU A 81 15.31 16.64 13.17
CA GLU A 81 15.95 17.36 12.05
C GLU A 81 15.75 18.88 12.18
N HIS A 82 14.58 19.29 12.66
CA HIS A 82 14.22 20.69 12.79
C HIS A 82 13.12 20.87 13.83
N ASN A 83 13.15 21.97 14.57
CA ASN A 83 12.04 22.42 15.39
C ASN A 83 11.86 23.94 15.30
N ALA A 84 10.62 24.39 15.40
CA ALA A 84 10.29 25.82 15.35
C ALA A 84 8.93 26.06 16.02
N LEU A 85 8.77 27.27 16.54
CA LEU A 85 7.48 27.79 16.99
C LEU A 85 6.86 28.67 15.92
N VAL A 86 5.59 28.49 15.67
CA VAL A 86 4.76 29.36 14.85
C VAL A 86 3.66 29.91 15.74
N VAL A 87 3.66 31.21 15.93
CA VAL A 87 2.68 31.90 16.79
C VAL A 87 1.94 32.96 15.97
N PRO A 88 0.69 33.30 16.31
CA PRO A 88 0.00 34.43 15.71
C PRO A 88 0.82 35.71 15.83
N ALA A 89 0.73 36.59 14.84
CA ALA A 89 1.55 37.79 14.75
C ALA A 89 1.31 38.78 15.90
N ASP A 90 0.12 38.75 16.49
CA ASP A 90 -0.30 39.59 17.61
C ASP A 90 -0.04 38.96 19.00
N ALA A 91 0.55 37.75 19.03
CA ALA A 91 0.87 37.08 20.29
C ALA A 91 2.00 37.81 21.05
N LEU A 92 1.93 37.73 22.38
CA LEU A 92 2.95 38.30 23.24
C LEU A 92 4.32 37.62 23.02
N ALA A 93 5.41 38.37 23.22
CA ALA A 93 6.77 37.93 22.92
C ALA A 93 7.18 36.62 23.64
N TRP A 94 6.67 36.38 24.87
CA TRP A 94 6.94 35.15 25.64
C TRP A 94 6.43 33.88 24.92
N ALA A 95 5.42 33.99 24.06
CA ALA A 95 4.88 32.87 23.30
C ALA A 95 5.89 32.29 22.30
N ASN A 96 6.97 33.01 22.00
CA ASN A 96 8.08 32.53 21.18
C ASN A 96 9.12 31.74 21.99
N ASP A 97 8.98 31.71 23.32
CA ASP A 97 9.74 30.81 24.19
C ASP A 97 8.94 29.50 24.41
N ARG A 98 9.54 28.37 24.07
CA ARG A 98 8.85 27.06 24.12
C ARG A 98 8.48 26.68 25.53
N ALA A 99 9.38 26.90 26.52
CA ALA A 99 9.13 26.56 27.90
C ALA A 99 8.05 27.44 28.51
N ALA A 100 8.09 28.74 28.24
CA ALA A 100 7.07 29.68 28.71
C ALA A 100 5.70 29.36 28.07
N LEU A 101 5.63 29.08 26.74
CA LEU A 101 4.41 28.75 26.05
C LEU A 101 3.71 27.52 26.63
N TRP A 102 4.47 26.43 26.81
CA TRP A 102 3.86 25.18 27.27
C TRP A 102 3.58 25.16 28.78
N ASN A 103 4.33 25.89 29.60
CA ASN A 103 3.98 26.12 30.99
C ASN A 103 2.71 26.99 31.12
N ALA A 104 2.58 28.05 30.34
CA ALA A 104 1.35 28.85 30.30
C ALA A 104 0.14 28.00 29.86
N ALA A 105 0.29 27.12 28.85
CA ALA A 105 -0.76 26.21 28.42
C ALA A 105 -1.17 25.23 29.54
N GLU A 106 -0.21 24.69 30.30
CA GLU A 106 -0.49 23.86 31.47
C GLU A 106 -1.20 24.63 32.59
N GLN A 107 -0.73 25.81 32.93
CA GLN A 107 -1.28 26.62 34.02
C GLN A 107 -2.71 27.09 33.74
N THR A 108 -3.02 27.46 32.50
CA THR A 108 -4.36 27.94 32.10
C THR A 108 -5.42 26.84 32.21
N GLU A 109 -5.06 25.57 32.20
CA GLU A 109 -5.97 24.46 32.35
C GLU A 109 -6.11 24.00 33.80
N THR A 110 -7.23 24.32 34.43
CA THR A 110 -7.45 24.10 35.86
C THR A 110 -7.91 22.70 36.21
N ARG A 111 -8.56 21.97 35.29
CA ARG A 111 -9.14 20.64 35.59
C ARG A 111 -8.09 19.52 35.51
N LYS A 112 -8.21 18.54 36.41
CA LYS A 112 -7.31 17.37 36.48
C LYS A 112 -7.33 16.51 35.20
N ASN A 113 -8.39 16.56 34.43
CA ASN A 113 -8.59 15.78 33.18
C ASN A 113 -8.55 16.66 31.94
N SER A 114 -8.03 17.87 32.01
CA SER A 114 -7.98 18.75 30.82
C SER A 114 -7.15 18.18 29.69
N THR A 115 -7.61 18.42 28.46
CA THR A 115 -6.77 18.40 27.29
C THR A 115 -5.92 19.66 27.27
N VAL A 116 -4.60 19.50 27.24
CA VAL A 116 -3.61 20.57 27.38
C VAL A 116 -2.92 20.91 26.07
N ALA A 117 -2.90 19.98 25.12
CA ALA A 117 -2.41 20.21 23.76
C ALA A 117 -3.14 19.32 22.76
N ARG A 118 -3.08 19.66 21.47
CA ARG A 118 -3.42 18.80 20.33
C ARG A 118 -2.20 18.60 19.48
N GLU A 119 -2.11 17.46 18.87
CA GLU A 119 -1.02 17.09 18.00
C GLU A 119 -1.54 16.69 16.64
N TYR A 120 -1.02 17.31 15.60
CA TYR A 120 -1.12 16.84 14.23
C TYR A 120 0.16 16.07 13.92
N GLU A 121 0.04 14.79 13.66
CA GLU A 121 1.12 13.95 13.18
C GLU A 121 0.96 13.77 11.67
N ILE A 122 1.95 14.20 10.90
CA ILE A 122 1.91 14.23 9.44
C ILE A 122 3.10 13.50 8.84
N ALA A 123 2.86 12.71 7.77
CA ALA A 123 3.94 12.15 6.96
C ALA A 123 4.45 13.19 5.96
N LEU A 124 5.76 13.26 5.82
CA LEU A 124 6.43 14.11 4.85
C LEU A 124 6.94 13.25 3.69
N PRO A 125 6.69 13.63 2.42
CA PRO A 125 7.17 12.87 1.28
C PRO A 125 8.70 12.71 1.28
N ALA A 126 9.16 11.48 1.19
CA ALA A 126 10.58 11.17 1.14
C ALA A 126 11.25 11.65 -0.15
N GLU A 127 10.44 11.85 -1.19
CA GLU A 127 10.82 12.34 -2.51
C GLU A 127 11.24 13.80 -2.50
N LEU A 128 10.86 14.55 -1.46
CA LEU A 128 11.22 15.96 -1.31
C LEU A 128 12.58 16.11 -0.60
N SER A 129 13.28 17.21 -0.87
CA SER A 129 14.48 17.59 -0.12
C SER A 129 14.13 17.93 1.35
N ALA A 130 15.12 17.93 2.23
CA ALA A 130 14.93 18.31 3.63
C ALA A 130 14.35 19.73 3.77
N GLU A 131 14.82 20.67 2.94
CA GLU A 131 14.33 22.04 2.90
C GLU A 131 12.87 22.11 2.45
N ALA A 132 12.51 21.38 1.39
CA ALA A 132 11.14 21.34 0.90
C ALA A 132 10.19 20.71 1.93
N ARG A 133 10.63 19.65 2.62
CA ARG A 133 9.85 19.04 3.72
C ARG A 133 9.66 20.03 4.88
N ARG A 134 10.70 20.78 5.23
CA ARG A 134 10.62 21.80 6.27
C ARG A 134 9.64 22.92 5.90
N GLU A 135 9.76 23.48 4.70
CA GLU A 135 8.85 24.52 4.21
C GLU A 135 7.40 24.03 4.18
N LEU A 136 7.18 22.79 3.76
CA LEU A 136 5.87 22.16 3.70
C LEU A 136 5.25 22.05 5.11
N ALA A 137 6.01 21.55 6.11
CA ALA A 137 5.53 21.42 7.48
C ALA A 137 5.27 22.79 8.14
N LEU A 138 6.16 23.77 7.95
CA LEU A 138 6.00 25.12 8.46
C LEU A 138 4.84 25.85 7.76
N GLY A 139 4.61 25.60 6.48
CA GLY A 139 3.47 26.12 5.75
C GLY A 139 2.14 25.69 6.36
N LEU A 140 1.98 24.39 6.65
CA LEU A 140 0.78 23.89 7.32
C LEU A 140 0.64 24.48 8.73
N ALA A 141 1.73 24.59 9.48
CA ALA A 141 1.72 25.16 10.82
C ALA A 141 1.25 26.63 10.82
N ARG A 142 1.69 27.43 9.83
CA ARG A 142 1.23 28.82 9.66
C ARG A 142 -0.27 28.88 9.37
N GLU A 143 -0.76 28.08 8.42
CA GLU A 143 -2.18 28.03 8.08
C GLU A 143 -3.04 27.62 9.30
N ILE A 144 -2.59 26.64 10.11
CA ILE A 144 -3.28 26.23 11.34
C ILE A 144 -3.28 27.36 12.35
N SER A 145 -2.11 28.01 12.56
CA SER A 145 -1.96 29.13 13.49
C SER A 145 -2.86 30.30 13.12
N GLU A 146 -2.83 30.72 11.87
CA GLU A 146 -3.64 31.84 11.35
C GLU A 146 -5.15 31.54 11.43
N ARG A 147 -5.57 30.34 11.02
CA ARG A 147 -6.98 29.98 11.01
C ARG A 147 -7.59 29.88 12.39
N HIS A 148 -6.87 29.30 13.35
CA HIS A 148 -7.39 28.99 14.66
C HIS A 148 -6.89 29.94 15.76
N GLY A 149 -5.96 30.84 15.44
CA GLY A 149 -5.36 31.72 16.43
C GLY A 149 -4.57 30.98 17.50
N VAL A 150 -3.97 29.84 17.18
CA VAL A 150 -3.24 28.98 18.12
C VAL A 150 -1.73 29.03 17.87
N ALA A 151 -0.93 28.81 18.92
CA ALA A 151 0.50 28.55 18.73
C ALA A 151 0.69 27.10 18.26
N VAL A 152 1.66 26.89 17.37
CA VAL A 152 2.02 25.59 16.80
C VAL A 152 3.51 25.36 17.01
N ASP A 153 3.86 24.31 17.75
CA ASP A 153 5.23 23.85 17.95
C ASP A 153 5.52 22.71 16.98
N VAL A 154 6.36 22.97 15.99
CA VAL A 154 6.71 22.06 14.91
C VAL A 154 7.97 21.30 15.28
N ALA A 155 7.96 19.97 15.19
CA ALA A 155 9.15 19.14 15.27
C ALA A 155 9.18 18.17 14.10
N ILE A 156 10.22 18.23 13.28
CA ILE A 156 10.45 17.35 12.12
C ILE A 156 11.42 16.26 12.53
N HIS A 157 11.04 15.01 12.28
CA HIS A 157 11.83 13.86 12.66
C HIS A 157 12.29 13.06 11.44
N ALA A 158 13.58 12.69 11.48
CA ALA A 158 14.16 11.71 10.56
C ALA A 158 13.55 10.32 10.76
N PRO A 159 13.60 9.47 9.76
CA PRO A 159 13.35 8.04 9.90
C PRO A 159 14.25 7.41 10.97
N GLY A 160 13.73 6.42 11.71
CA GLY A 160 14.55 5.65 12.64
C GLY A 160 15.63 4.85 11.91
N ARG A 161 16.78 4.62 12.54
CA ARG A 161 17.93 3.91 11.94
C ARG A 161 17.58 2.52 11.38
N GLU A 162 16.66 1.81 12.01
CA GLU A 162 16.27 0.44 11.69
C GLU A 162 14.87 0.37 11.04
N GLY A 163 14.32 1.47 10.53
CA GLY A 163 12.98 1.53 9.99
C GLY A 163 12.95 1.78 8.47
N ASP A 164 11.76 2.01 7.96
CA ASP A 164 11.59 2.54 6.61
C ASP A 164 12.22 3.93 6.54
N GLN A 165 13.32 4.02 5.79
CA GLN A 165 14.08 5.28 5.63
C GLN A 165 13.28 6.38 4.90
N ARG A 166 12.08 6.08 4.45
CA ARG A 166 11.13 7.03 3.86
C ARG A 166 10.19 7.65 4.88
N ASN A 167 10.19 7.18 6.13
CA ASN A 167 9.27 7.62 7.18
C ASN A 167 9.66 8.97 7.77
N HIS A 168 9.87 9.98 6.93
CA HIS A 168 9.97 11.36 7.39
C HIS A 168 8.61 11.85 7.88
N HIS A 169 8.57 12.44 9.06
CA HIS A 169 7.31 12.88 9.66
C HIS A 169 7.51 14.13 10.51
N ALA A 170 6.42 14.85 10.71
CA ALA A 170 6.45 16.01 11.61
C ALA A 170 5.30 15.90 12.63
N HIS A 171 5.60 16.42 13.81
CA HIS A 171 4.66 16.65 14.89
C HIS A 171 4.40 18.14 15.00
N LEU A 172 3.15 18.54 14.83
CA LEU A 172 2.71 19.92 15.04
C LEU A 172 1.85 19.93 16.31
N LEU A 173 2.46 20.31 17.42
CA LEU A 173 1.80 20.40 18.71
C LEU A 173 1.15 21.78 18.85
N THR A 174 -0.18 21.84 19.00
CA THR A 174 -0.93 23.09 19.07
C THR A 174 -1.45 23.34 20.48
N THR A 175 -1.51 24.63 20.87
CA THR A 175 -2.27 25.01 22.05
C THR A 175 -3.75 24.65 21.89
N THR A 176 -4.46 24.40 23.00
CA THR A 176 -5.90 24.17 22.99
C THR A 176 -6.70 25.46 22.99
N ARG A 177 -6.02 26.58 23.20
CA ARG A 177 -6.57 27.91 23.30
C ARG A 177 -5.98 28.82 22.25
N ARG A 178 -6.77 29.83 21.86
CA ARG A 178 -6.26 30.95 21.07
C ARG A 178 -5.24 31.73 21.89
N ILE A 179 -4.26 32.27 21.19
CA ILE A 179 -3.23 33.12 21.78
C ILE A 179 -3.17 34.44 21.03
N GLY A 180 -3.12 35.53 21.72
CA GLY A 180 -3.11 36.89 21.18
C GLY A 180 -2.47 37.86 22.15
N PRO A 181 -2.78 39.16 22.04
CA PRO A 181 -2.17 40.23 22.86
C PRO A 181 -2.48 40.11 24.34
N GLU A 182 -3.54 39.43 24.72
CA GLU A 182 -3.90 39.17 26.14
C GLU A 182 -3.39 37.82 26.65
N GLY A 183 -2.60 37.10 25.83
CA GLY A 183 -2.12 35.74 26.13
C GLY A 183 -3.12 34.67 25.71
N LEU A 184 -3.20 33.58 26.50
CA LEU A 184 -4.09 32.44 26.20
C LEU A 184 -5.55 32.77 26.59
N SER A 185 -6.47 32.66 25.65
CA SER A 185 -7.88 33.02 25.78
C SER A 185 -8.84 31.81 25.69
N GLU A 186 -9.87 31.86 24.86
CA GLU A 186 -10.87 30.81 24.73
C GLU A 186 -10.34 29.55 24.02
N LYS A 187 -11.00 28.42 24.29
CA LYS A 187 -10.67 27.15 23.65
C LYS A 187 -11.18 27.06 22.21
N THR A 188 -10.35 26.53 21.34
CA THR A 188 -10.70 26.20 19.94
C THR A 188 -11.49 24.89 19.88
N ARG A 189 -12.77 24.94 20.31
CA ARG A 189 -13.64 23.75 20.44
C ARG A 189 -13.98 23.11 19.12
N GLU A 190 -13.93 23.85 18.03
CA GLU A 190 -14.13 23.38 16.66
C GLU A 190 -13.15 22.24 16.29
N LEU A 191 -11.99 22.19 16.90
CA LEU A 191 -11.00 21.13 16.70
C LEU A 191 -11.27 19.86 17.52
N ASP A 192 -12.16 19.92 18.51
CA ASP A 192 -12.54 18.79 19.37
C ASP A 192 -13.81 18.08 18.89
N GLN A 193 -14.60 18.72 18.03
CA GLN A 193 -15.89 18.24 17.58
C GLN A 193 -15.76 17.56 16.21
N LYS A 194 -16.08 16.26 16.12
CA LYS A 194 -16.09 15.53 14.83
C LYS A 194 -17.06 16.13 13.81
N THR A 195 -18.16 16.72 14.29
CA THR A 195 -19.19 17.34 13.45
C THR A 195 -18.77 18.66 12.84
N SER A 196 -17.70 19.31 13.32
CA SER A 196 -17.18 20.56 12.76
C SER A 196 -16.59 20.39 11.35
N GLY A 197 -16.14 19.17 11.02
CA GLY A 197 -15.45 18.88 9.76
C GLY A 197 -14.01 19.43 9.66
N GLU A 198 -13.51 20.11 10.70
CA GLU A 198 -12.18 20.76 10.64
C GLU A 198 -11.03 19.76 10.44
N VAL A 199 -11.08 18.59 11.06
CA VAL A 199 -10.04 17.58 10.86
C VAL A 199 -10.04 17.09 9.41
N GLU A 200 -11.20 16.88 8.80
CA GLU A 200 -11.32 16.46 7.41
C GLU A 200 -10.88 17.58 6.44
N ARG A 201 -11.17 18.83 6.78
CA ARG A 201 -10.65 20.00 6.04
C ARG A 201 -9.13 20.01 6.04
N TRP A 202 -8.48 19.81 7.21
CA TRP A 202 -7.02 19.78 7.29
C TRP A 202 -6.42 18.58 6.56
N ARG A 203 -7.11 17.43 6.53
CA ARG A 203 -6.68 16.29 5.72
C ARG A 203 -6.70 16.61 4.23
N GLY A 204 -7.76 17.24 3.74
CA GLY A 204 -7.84 17.70 2.36
C GLY A 204 -6.75 18.69 2.03
N ARG A 205 -6.62 19.74 2.89
CA ARG A 205 -5.60 20.78 2.69
C ARG A 205 -4.17 20.23 2.70
N TRP A 206 -3.89 19.28 3.61
CA TRP A 206 -2.60 18.63 3.65
C TRP A 206 -2.27 17.85 2.37
N ALA A 207 -3.24 17.14 1.81
CA ALA A 207 -3.06 16.46 0.52
C ALA A 207 -2.79 17.44 -0.62
N GLU A 208 -3.50 18.58 -0.68
CA GLU A 208 -3.26 19.65 -1.65
C GLU A 208 -1.84 20.22 -1.55
N MET A 209 -1.41 20.54 -0.34
CA MET A 209 -0.09 21.10 -0.08
C MET A 209 1.03 20.12 -0.46
N GLN A 210 0.88 18.83 -0.11
CA GLN A 210 1.81 17.77 -0.51
C GLN A 210 1.89 17.66 -2.03
N ASN A 211 0.75 17.62 -2.71
CA ASN A 211 0.71 17.49 -4.17
C ASN A 211 1.33 18.69 -4.87
N ALA A 212 1.10 19.90 -4.37
CA ALA A 212 1.73 21.10 -4.91
C ALA A 212 3.26 21.10 -4.68
N ALA A 213 3.73 20.57 -3.55
CA ALA A 213 5.16 20.45 -3.27
C ALA A 213 5.83 19.40 -4.17
N LEU A 214 5.18 18.24 -4.36
CA LEU A 214 5.64 17.18 -5.26
C LEU A 214 5.70 17.67 -6.71
N GLU A 215 4.70 18.42 -7.14
CA GLU A 215 4.67 19.03 -8.49
C GLU A 215 5.83 20.00 -8.71
N ARG A 216 6.07 20.91 -7.76
CA ARG A 216 7.23 21.83 -7.84
C ARG A 216 8.56 21.09 -7.89
N ALA A 217 8.63 19.91 -7.26
CA ALA A 217 9.82 19.06 -7.30
C ALA A 217 9.90 18.14 -8.53
N ASN A 218 8.96 18.24 -9.49
CA ASN A 218 8.82 17.37 -10.66
C ASN A 218 8.69 15.89 -10.30
N VAL A 219 8.04 15.59 -9.17
CA VAL A 219 7.74 14.24 -8.70
C VAL A 219 6.34 13.85 -9.19
N PRO A 220 6.17 12.72 -9.92
CA PRO A 220 4.88 12.36 -10.53
C PRO A 220 3.86 11.81 -9.52
N GLU A 221 4.31 11.34 -8.36
CA GLU A 221 3.47 10.77 -7.31
C GLU A 221 2.49 11.80 -6.78
N ARG A 222 1.28 11.33 -6.46
CA ARG A 222 0.22 12.15 -5.85
C ARG A 222 -0.41 11.42 -4.69
N VAL A 223 -0.80 12.18 -3.67
CA VAL A 223 -1.50 11.68 -2.48
C VAL A 223 -2.97 12.08 -2.52
N ASP A 224 -3.82 11.29 -1.87
CA ASP A 224 -5.24 11.58 -1.66
C ASP A 224 -5.61 11.24 -0.21
N HIS A 225 -6.25 12.18 0.47
CA HIS A 225 -6.67 12.03 1.88
C HIS A 225 -7.86 11.08 2.07
N ARG A 226 -8.62 10.82 1.00
CA ARG A 226 -9.82 9.99 1.04
C ARG A 226 -9.44 8.51 1.06
N SER A 227 -10.22 7.71 1.77
CA SER A 227 -10.08 6.25 1.74
C SER A 227 -10.34 5.70 0.34
N HIS A 228 -9.81 4.51 0.04
CA HIS A 228 -10.05 3.81 -1.22
C HIS A 228 -11.55 3.69 -1.53
N GLN A 229 -12.36 3.37 -0.52
CA GLN A 229 -13.82 3.30 -0.65
C GLN A 229 -14.45 4.64 -1.08
N ARG A 230 -14.04 5.77 -0.48
CA ARG A 230 -14.53 7.11 -0.86
C ARG A 230 -14.05 7.55 -2.25
N ARG A 231 -12.98 6.96 -2.75
CA ARG A 231 -12.43 7.16 -4.11
C ARG A 231 -13.06 6.22 -5.13
N GLY A 232 -13.95 5.32 -4.73
CA GLY A 232 -14.50 4.28 -5.60
C GLY A 232 -13.47 3.24 -6.05
N ILE A 233 -12.35 3.11 -5.34
CA ILE A 233 -11.31 2.13 -5.63
C ILE A 233 -11.62 0.86 -4.85
N GLU A 234 -11.96 -0.18 -5.56
CA GLU A 234 -12.21 -1.50 -4.99
C GLU A 234 -10.89 -2.22 -4.66
N GLN A 235 -10.16 -1.69 -3.71
CA GLN A 235 -8.93 -2.30 -3.23
C GLN A 235 -9.01 -2.51 -1.72
N GLU A 236 -8.81 -3.73 -1.28
CA GLU A 236 -8.76 -4.07 0.13
C GLU A 236 -7.65 -3.29 0.83
N ALA A 237 -7.95 -2.64 1.95
CA ALA A 237 -6.97 -1.85 2.69
C ALA A 237 -6.14 -2.73 3.63
N THR A 238 -4.84 -2.43 3.75
CA THR A 238 -4.02 -2.98 4.83
C THR A 238 -4.37 -2.32 6.16
N VAL A 239 -4.17 -3.02 7.25
CA VAL A 239 -4.36 -2.51 8.61
C VAL A 239 -3.04 -1.93 9.13
N HIS A 240 -3.12 -0.79 9.80
CA HIS A 240 -1.95 -0.20 10.45
C HIS A 240 -1.43 -1.08 11.58
N MET A 241 -0.18 -1.52 11.49
CA MET A 241 0.40 -2.47 12.45
C MET A 241 0.67 -1.87 13.83
N GLY A 242 0.93 -0.58 13.90
CA GLY A 242 1.38 0.07 15.13
C GLY A 242 2.83 -0.29 15.52
N PRO A 243 3.42 0.42 16.52
CA PRO A 243 4.84 0.28 16.83
C PRO A 243 5.25 -1.12 17.30
N SER A 244 4.42 -1.76 18.14
CA SER A 244 4.74 -3.07 18.72
C SER A 244 4.77 -4.17 17.67
N ALA A 245 3.71 -4.28 16.83
CA ALA A 245 3.66 -5.28 15.76
C ALA A 245 4.77 -5.03 14.74
N THR A 246 5.01 -3.77 14.35
CA THR A 246 6.11 -3.41 13.44
C THR A 246 7.48 -3.85 14.00
N ALA A 247 7.73 -3.68 15.29
CA ALA A 247 8.97 -4.09 15.93
C ALA A 247 9.12 -5.64 15.98
N MET A 248 8.02 -6.36 16.17
CA MET A 248 8.01 -7.84 16.14
C MET A 248 8.30 -8.36 14.74
N GLU A 249 7.61 -7.83 13.71
CA GLU A 249 7.81 -8.23 12.32
C GLU A 249 9.23 -7.95 11.84
N ARG A 250 9.78 -6.79 12.17
CA ARG A 250 11.17 -6.45 11.84
C ARG A 250 12.18 -7.44 12.46
N ARG A 251 11.98 -7.80 13.72
CA ARG A 251 12.84 -8.80 14.36
C ARG A 251 12.75 -10.17 13.68
N ALA A 252 11.54 -10.59 13.32
CA ALA A 252 11.31 -11.85 12.62
C ALA A 252 11.95 -11.85 11.21
N GLU A 253 11.85 -10.74 10.48
CA GLU A 253 12.47 -10.57 9.16
C GLU A 253 14.00 -10.62 9.24
N HIS A 254 14.60 -9.91 10.21
CA HIS A 254 16.04 -9.97 10.45
C HIS A 254 16.51 -11.38 10.83
N GLN A 255 15.73 -12.07 11.65
CA GLN A 255 16.06 -13.46 12.02
C GLN A 255 15.97 -14.39 10.80
N ALA A 256 14.90 -14.31 10.01
CA ALA A 256 14.73 -15.10 8.80
C ALA A 256 15.89 -14.88 7.81
N THR A 257 16.29 -13.60 7.63
CA THR A 257 17.44 -13.24 6.78
C THR A 257 18.74 -13.86 7.29
N ARG A 258 19.00 -13.84 8.61
CA ARG A 258 20.20 -14.45 9.21
C ARG A 258 20.22 -15.98 9.09
N GLU A 259 19.05 -16.60 9.13
CA GLU A 259 18.88 -18.05 9.01
C GLU A 259 18.78 -18.53 7.56
N GLY A 260 18.79 -17.61 6.58
CA GLY A 260 18.68 -17.91 5.14
C GLY A 260 17.31 -18.49 4.73
N ARG A 261 16.26 -18.28 5.54
CA ARG A 261 14.90 -18.73 5.24
C ARG A 261 14.02 -17.59 4.76
N ALA A 262 12.92 -17.92 4.12
CA ALA A 262 11.90 -16.93 3.75
C ALA A 262 11.30 -16.31 5.02
N TYR A 263 11.05 -14.98 4.96
CA TYR A 263 10.32 -14.29 6.00
C TYR A 263 8.83 -14.66 5.97
N GLU A 264 8.28 -14.99 7.14
CA GLU A 264 6.86 -15.21 7.36
C GLU A 264 6.37 -14.28 8.46
N PRO A 265 5.23 -13.57 8.28
CA PRO A 265 4.68 -12.69 9.29
C PRO A 265 4.32 -13.42 10.57
N VAL A 266 4.73 -12.87 11.72
CA VAL A 266 4.54 -13.48 13.04
C VAL A 266 3.38 -12.89 13.82
N THR A 267 2.91 -11.69 13.46
CA THR A 267 1.76 -11.06 14.11
C THR A 267 0.48 -11.27 13.31
N MET A 268 -0.67 -11.31 13.96
CA MET A 268 -1.97 -11.42 13.27
C MET A 268 -2.18 -10.29 12.23
N VAL A 269 -1.78 -9.06 12.56
CA VAL A 269 -1.89 -7.92 11.65
C VAL A 269 -0.91 -8.05 10.49
N GLY A 270 0.31 -8.54 10.73
CA GLY A 270 1.29 -8.84 9.70
C GLY A 270 0.79 -9.91 8.72
N GLN A 271 0.26 -11.01 9.24
CA GLN A 271 -0.34 -12.08 8.45
C GLN A 271 -1.54 -11.60 7.62
N HIS A 272 -2.44 -10.81 8.24
CA HIS A 272 -3.55 -10.20 7.52
C HIS A 272 -3.05 -9.31 6.37
N ASN A 273 -2.10 -8.43 6.64
CA ASN A 273 -1.54 -7.52 5.63
C ASN A 273 -0.81 -8.26 4.50
N ALA A 274 -0.06 -9.31 4.81
CA ALA A 274 0.57 -10.16 3.82
C ALA A 274 -0.48 -10.80 2.89
N GLY A 275 -1.54 -11.36 3.46
CA GLY A 275 -2.65 -11.91 2.68
C GLY A 275 -3.35 -10.86 1.81
N VAL A 276 -3.53 -9.63 2.30
CA VAL A 276 -4.07 -8.51 1.51
C VAL A 276 -3.16 -8.19 0.32
N ILE A 277 -1.85 -8.10 0.55
CA ILE A 277 -0.86 -7.79 -0.50
C ILE A 277 -0.85 -8.89 -1.56
N GLU A 278 -0.88 -10.14 -1.15
CA GLU A 278 -0.93 -11.29 -2.03
C GLU A 278 -2.20 -11.30 -2.91
N ARG A 279 -3.38 -11.10 -2.30
CA ARG A 279 -4.66 -10.99 -3.03
C ARG A 279 -4.68 -9.82 -4.00
N ARG A 280 -4.08 -8.68 -3.66
CA ARG A 280 -3.92 -7.53 -4.58
C ARG A 280 -3.07 -7.89 -5.80
N GLY A 281 -1.93 -8.54 -5.57
CA GLY A 281 -1.05 -9.00 -6.64
C GLY A 281 -1.76 -9.97 -7.60
N LEU A 282 -2.48 -10.93 -7.03
CA LEU A 282 -3.26 -11.89 -7.79
C LEU A 282 -4.40 -11.24 -8.59
N ARG A 283 -5.13 -10.29 -7.98
CA ARG A 283 -6.17 -9.53 -8.68
C ARG A 283 -5.62 -8.79 -9.90
N GLN A 284 -4.50 -8.07 -9.73
CA GLN A 284 -3.85 -7.37 -10.85
C GLN A 284 -3.41 -8.34 -11.95
N TYR A 285 -2.99 -9.54 -11.56
CA TYR A 285 -2.60 -10.57 -12.51
C TYR A 285 -3.80 -11.10 -13.30
N ILE A 286 -4.93 -11.33 -12.63
CA ILE A 286 -6.20 -11.74 -13.25
C ILE A 286 -6.73 -10.64 -14.18
N GLU A 287 -6.70 -9.38 -13.75
CA GLU A 287 -7.15 -8.23 -14.55
C GLU A 287 -6.33 -8.10 -15.84
N ARG A 288 -5.00 -8.19 -15.77
CA ARG A 288 -4.13 -8.22 -16.96
C ARG A 288 -4.42 -9.40 -17.87
N GLY A 289 -4.74 -10.56 -17.30
CA GLY A 289 -5.16 -11.74 -18.04
C GLY A 289 -6.45 -11.54 -18.82
N THR A 290 -7.44 -10.92 -18.19
CA THR A 290 -8.73 -10.63 -18.84
C THR A 290 -8.59 -9.54 -19.91
N GLU A 291 -7.75 -8.55 -19.73
CA GLU A 291 -7.41 -7.54 -20.75
C GLU A 291 -6.74 -8.21 -21.97
N TRP A 292 -5.76 -9.06 -21.73
CA TRP A 292 -5.09 -9.79 -22.79
C TRP A 292 -6.07 -10.66 -23.60
N LEU A 293 -7.02 -11.34 -22.92
CA LEU A 293 -8.07 -12.13 -23.58
C LEU A 293 -8.99 -11.27 -24.45
N ARG A 294 -9.35 -10.08 -23.96
CA ARG A 294 -10.16 -9.11 -24.69
C ARG A 294 -9.43 -8.64 -25.96
N ASP A 295 -8.15 -8.28 -25.81
CA ASP A 295 -7.31 -7.84 -26.92
C ASP A 295 -7.07 -8.96 -27.95
N ALA A 296 -6.89 -10.19 -27.48
CA ALA A 296 -6.76 -11.35 -28.35
C ALA A 296 -8.08 -11.59 -29.14
N GLY A 297 -9.24 -11.49 -28.46
CA GLY A 297 -10.55 -11.57 -29.08
C GLY A 297 -10.77 -10.48 -30.15
N GLN A 298 -10.38 -9.24 -29.85
CA GLN A 298 -10.47 -8.13 -30.82
C GLN A 298 -9.56 -8.36 -32.03
N ARG A 299 -8.32 -8.84 -31.82
CA ARG A 299 -7.40 -9.17 -32.92
C ARG A 299 -7.92 -10.30 -33.81
N ILE A 300 -8.54 -11.32 -33.23
CA ILE A 300 -9.17 -12.41 -33.97
C ILE A 300 -10.37 -11.89 -34.75
N SER A 301 -11.24 -11.09 -34.11
CA SER A 301 -12.40 -10.46 -34.77
C SER A 301 -11.96 -9.54 -35.91
N GLY A 302 -10.95 -8.69 -35.69
CA GLY A 302 -10.38 -7.82 -36.71
C GLY A 302 -9.80 -8.60 -37.90
N LYS A 303 -9.12 -9.72 -37.64
CA LYS A 303 -8.63 -10.61 -38.72
C LYS A 303 -9.77 -11.29 -39.48
N LEU A 304 -10.85 -11.69 -38.80
CA LEU A 304 -12.04 -12.24 -39.42
C LEU A 304 -12.77 -11.21 -40.31
N HIS A 305 -12.89 -9.97 -39.85
CA HIS A 305 -13.47 -8.88 -40.64
C HIS A 305 -12.59 -8.52 -41.86
N ALA A 306 -11.26 -8.47 -41.70
CA ALA A 306 -10.33 -8.24 -42.79
C ALA A 306 -10.38 -9.40 -43.81
N PHE A 307 -10.54 -10.63 -43.33
CA PHE A 307 -10.72 -11.80 -44.18
C PHE A 307 -12.05 -11.78 -44.95
N ALA A 308 -13.16 -11.41 -44.26
CA ALA A 308 -14.47 -11.24 -44.92
C ALA A 308 -14.45 -10.12 -45.97
N ALA A 309 -13.74 -9.03 -45.74
CA ALA A 309 -13.57 -7.93 -46.69
C ALA A 309 -12.74 -8.34 -47.94
N THR A 310 -11.79 -9.27 -47.77
CA THR A 310 -10.98 -9.78 -48.87
C THR A 310 -11.67 -10.87 -49.69
N LEU A 311 -12.69 -11.55 -49.14
CA LEU A 311 -13.51 -12.52 -49.86
C LEU A 311 -14.46 -11.88 -50.90
N SER A 312 -14.72 -10.58 -50.75
CA SER A 312 -15.53 -9.82 -51.74
C SER A 312 -14.76 -9.41 -53.01
N GLY A 313 -13.43 -9.58 -53.02
CA GLY A 313 -12.55 -9.33 -54.16
C GLY A 313 -11.96 -10.66 -54.71
N ALA A 314 -12.60 -11.26 -55.68
CA ALA A 314 -12.09 -12.45 -56.35
C ALA A 314 -10.84 -12.10 -57.16
N VAL A 315 -9.65 -12.63 -56.79
CA VAL A 315 -8.53 -13.08 -57.67
C VAL A 315 -7.32 -13.41 -56.74
N ASP A 316 -6.78 -14.58 -56.85
CA ASP A 316 -5.57 -15.18 -56.25
C ASP A 316 -5.82 -16.33 -55.23
N ARG A 317 -6.54 -17.34 -55.65
CA ARG A 317 -6.72 -18.54 -54.83
C ARG A 317 -5.46 -19.43 -54.74
N ASP A 318 -4.71 -19.55 -55.82
CA ASP A 318 -3.63 -20.54 -55.87
C ASP A 318 -2.36 -20.18 -55.08
N ARG A 319 -2.11 -18.89 -54.77
CA ARG A 319 -1.02 -18.49 -53.91
C ARG A 319 -1.36 -18.55 -52.41
N ARG A 320 -2.64 -18.51 -52.06
CA ARG A 320 -3.10 -18.53 -50.67
C ARG A 320 -3.06 -19.91 -50.07
N ASP A 321 -3.47 -20.92 -50.82
CA ASP A 321 -3.52 -22.31 -50.32
C ASP A 321 -2.13 -22.86 -49.97
N ALA A 322 -1.12 -22.49 -50.75
CA ALA A 322 0.27 -22.90 -50.48
C ALA A 322 0.89 -22.18 -49.27
N ALA A 323 0.57 -20.89 -49.04
CA ALA A 323 1.05 -20.13 -47.90
C ALA A 323 0.34 -20.54 -46.61
N GLU A 324 -0.94 -20.86 -46.69
CA GLU A 324 -1.75 -21.33 -45.59
C GLU A 324 -1.34 -22.73 -45.13
N ALA A 325 -1.06 -23.64 -46.07
CA ALA A 325 -0.51 -24.96 -45.78
C ALA A 325 0.86 -24.89 -45.08
N GLN A 326 1.76 -24.03 -45.55
CA GLN A 326 3.06 -23.80 -44.86
C GLN A 326 2.92 -23.15 -43.49
N HIS A 327 1.93 -22.28 -43.32
CA HIS A 327 1.65 -21.65 -42.01
C HIS A 327 1.06 -22.67 -41.03
N GLN A 328 0.14 -23.51 -41.49
CA GLN A 328 -0.44 -24.59 -40.69
C GLN A 328 0.62 -25.63 -40.27
N GLU A 329 1.53 -25.95 -41.16
CA GLU A 329 2.63 -26.89 -40.89
C GLU A 329 3.63 -26.34 -39.83
N ARG A 330 3.93 -25.03 -39.91
CA ARG A 330 4.74 -24.36 -38.90
C ARG A 330 4.02 -24.27 -37.54
N LEU A 331 2.75 -23.93 -37.52
CA LEU A 331 1.93 -23.88 -36.28
C LEU A 331 1.76 -25.28 -35.67
N ALA A 332 1.60 -26.32 -36.51
CA ALA A 332 1.53 -27.69 -36.04
C ALA A 332 2.89 -28.17 -35.42
N ALA A 333 4.00 -27.80 -36.07
CA ALA A 333 5.34 -28.13 -35.57
C ALA A 333 5.69 -27.37 -34.25
N GLU A 334 5.25 -26.12 -34.14
CA GLU A 334 5.41 -25.29 -32.93
C GLU A 334 4.56 -25.82 -31.75
N ARG A 335 3.27 -26.15 -32.04
CA ARG A 335 2.38 -26.80 -31.07
C ARG A 335 2.89 -28.17 -30.60
N ALA A 336 3.47 -28.95 -31.51
CA ALA A 336 4.03 -30.25 -31.15
C ALA A 336 5.27 -30.14 -30.23
N ARG A 337 6.08 -29.11 -30.39
CA ARG A 337 7.21 -28.83 -29.52
C ARG A 337 6.80 -28.30 -28.14
N GLU A 338 5.78 -27.42 -28.10
CA GLU A 338 5.23 -26.91 -26.83
C GLU A 338 4.55 -28.02 -26.01
N GLN A 339 3.76 -28.88 -26.66
CA GLN A 339 3.08 -30.00 -25.99
C GLN A 339 4.05 -31.02 -25.36
N ALA A 340 5.24 -31.17 -25.90
CA ALA A 340 6.24 -32.10 -25.36
C ALA A 340 6.88 -31.61 -24.04
N GLN A 341 7.02 -30.30 -23.87
CA GLN A 341 7.58 -29.70 -22.65
C GLN A 341 6.54 -29.50 -21.54
N GLU A 342 5.27 -29.38 -21.88
CA GLU A 342 4.19 -29.09 -20.93
C GLU A 342 3.70 -30.29 -20.12
N ARG A 343 3.89 -31.51 -20.62
CA ARG A 343 3.29 -32.73 -20.00
C ARG A 343 3.75 -33.01 -18.58
N GLN A 344 4.96 -32.70 -18.20
CA GLN A 344 5.46 -32.95 -16.83
C GLN A 344 5.03 -31.90 -15.83
N GLN A 345 4.82 -30.67 -16.24
CA GLN A 345 4.35 -29.60 -15.34
C GLN A 345 2.82 -29.47 -15.31
N ALA A 346 2.13 -30.14 -16.23
CA ALA A 346 0.67 -30.04 -16.38
C ALA A 346 -0.12 -30.71 -15.26
N GLN A 347 0.37 -31.83 -14.68
CA GLN A 347 -0.41 -32.62 -13.73
C GLN A 347 -0.78 -31.88 -12.44
N GLU A 348 0.13 -31.09 -11.86
CA GLU A 348 -0.19 -30.31 -10.67
C GLU A 348 -1.10 -29.11 -11.02
N ARG A 349 -0.85 -28.47 -12.16
CA ARG A 349 -1.67 -27.35 -12.65
C ARG A 349 -3.07 -27.82 -13.04
N GLU A 350 -3.21 -29.04 -13.55
CA GLU A 350 -4.49 -29.66 -13.87
C GLU A 350 -5.37 -29.85 -12.64
N LYS A 351 -4.78 -30.30 -11.53
CA LYS A 351 -5.50 -30.42 -10.25
C LYS A 351 -6.06 -29.08 -9.75
N VAL A 352 -5.30 -27.99 -9.94
CA VAL A 352 -5.76 -26.63 -9.58
C VAL A 352 -6.90 -26.19 -10.50
N ALA A 353 -6.78 -26.46 -11.80
CA ALA A 353 -7.82 -26.15 -12.78
C ALA A 353 -9.11 -26.94 -12.54
N GLU A 354 -9.02 -28.23 -12.21
CA GLU A 354 -10.16 -29.07 -11.84
C GLU A 354 -10.86 -28.56 -10.58
N LYS A 355 -10.09 -28.21 -9.55
CA LYS A 355 -10.65 -27.63 -8.32
C LYS A 355 -11.37 -26.30 -8.60
N PHE A 356 -10.81 -25.45 -9.45
CA PHE A 356 -11.44 -24.20 -9.85
C PHE A 356 -12.75 -24.43 -10.59
N ARG A 357 -12.77 -25.36 -11.57
CA ARG A 357 -14.00 -25.78 -12.28
C ARG A 357 -15.06 -26.31 -11.34
N ALA A 358 -14.68 -27.13 -10.36
CA ALA A 358 -15.61 -27.67 -9.37
C ALA A 358 -16.28 -26.57 -8.52
N ILE A 359 -15.52 -25.52 -8.17
CA ILE A 359 -16.06 -24.37 -7.46
C ILE A 359 -17.00 -23.56 -8.37
N ALA A 360 -16.59 -23.30 -9.62
CA ALA A 360 -17.38 -22.56 -10.59
C ALA A 360 -18.69 -23.27 -10.95
N GLY A 361 -18.65 -24.59 -11.18
CA GLY A 361 -19.83 -25.42 -11.45
C GLY A 361 -20.81 -25.50 -10.28
N LYS A 362 -20.30 -25.58 -9.05
CA LYS A 362 -21.16 -25.49 -7.85
C LYS A 362 -21.85 -24.14 -7.73
N ARG A 363 -21.20 -23.06 -8.12
CA ARG A 363 -21.78 -21.72 -8.15
C ARG A 363 -22.85 -21.57 -9.24
N GLU A 364 -22.60 -22.11 -10.41
CA GLU A 364 -23.54 -22.07 -11.56
C GLU A 364 -24.80 -22.91 -11.24
N ALA A 365 -24.63 -24.12 -10.68
CA ALA A 365 -25.73 -24.98 -10.25
C ALA A 365 -26.54 -24.41 -9.07
N GLY A 366 -25.87 -23.71 -8.14
CA GLY A 366 -26.50 -23.06 -6.98
C GLY A 366 -27.31 -21.81 -7.32
N ALA A 367 -27.10 -21.21 -8.49
CA ALA A 367 -27.88 -20.07 -8.96
C ALA A 367 -29.34 -20.44 -9.32
N HIS A 368 -29.65 -21.73 -9.48
CA HIS A 368 -30.97 -22.26 -9.82
C HIS A 368 -31.66 -23.07 -8.71
N GLY A 369 -31.09 -23.15 -7.49
CA GLY A 369 -31.63 -23.95 -6.39
C GLY A 369 -31.63 -23.27 -5.03
N TYR A 370 -32.75 -23.31 -4.33
CA TYR A 370 -32.86 -22.96 -2.92
C TYR A 370 -32.14 -24.03 -2.08
N GLY A 371 -30.97 -23.70 -1.51
CA GLY A 371 -30.24 -24.61 -0.61
C GLY A 371 -28.96 -23.99 -0.07
N ASP A 372 -28.38 -24.63 0.93
CA ASP A 372 -27.26 -24.26 1.83
C ASP A 372 -25.94 -23.75 1.17
N HIS A 373 -25.92 -23.63 -0.17
CA HIS A 373 -24.74 -23.22 -0.95
C HIS A 373 -24.39 -21.71 -0.83
N ASN A 374 -25.25 -20.89 -0.23
CA ASN A 374 -25.02 -19.45 -0.13
C ASN A 374 -24.02 -19.09 1.00
N SER A 375 -23.93 -19.93 2.03
CA SER A 375 -22.94 -19.76 3.13
C SER A 375 -21.52 -20.04 2.63
N ASP A 376 -21.31 -21.16 1.92
CA ASP A 376 -20.02 -21.55 1.36
C ASP A 376 -19.49 -20.50 0.36
N TRP A 377 -20.41 -19.83 -0.38
CA TRP A 377 -20.04 -18.77 -1.31
C TRP A 377 -19.66 -17.47 -0.61
N LYS A 378 -20.33 -17.10 0.48
CA LYS A 378 -19.98 -15.94 1.30
C LYS A 378 -18.60 -16.10 1.96
N ALA A 379 -18.26 -17.31 2.38
CA ALA A 379 -16.95 -17.65 2.96
C ALA A 379 -15.81 -17.73 1.92
N THR A 380 -16.14 -17.67 0.61
CA THR A 380 -15.12 -17.71 -0.46
C THR A 380 -14.38 -16.37 -0.56
N PRO A 381 -13.03 -16.36 -0.66
CA PRO A 381 -12.26 -15.13 -0.84
C PRO A 381 -12.77 -14.26 -1.99
N GLU A 382 -12.84 -12.94 -1.80
CA GLU A 382 -13.43 -12.01 -2.78
C GLU A 382 -12.74 -12.10 -4.16
N ALA A 383 -11.41 -12.22 -4.18
CA ALA A 383 -10.65 -12.38 -5.41
C ALA A 383 -11.05 -13.66 -6.18
N LEU A 384 -11.28 -14.77 -5.45
CA LEU A 384 -11.75 -16.01 -6.06
C LEU A 384 -13.20 -15.90 -6.55
N ARG A 385 -14.08 -15.23 -5.81
CA ARG A 385 -15.47 -14.97 -6.24
C ARG A 385 -15.51 -14.18 -7.54
N LYS A 386 -14.76 -13.07 -7.62
CA LYS A 386 -14.67 -12.25 -8.83
C LYS A 386 -14.12 -13.04 -10.01
N ALA A 387 -13.13 -13.90 -9.77
CA ALA A 387 -12.59 -14.78 -10.82
C ALA A 387 -13.63 -15.81 -11.31
N VAL A 388 -14.37 -16.41 -10.41
CA VAL A 388 -15.43 -17.39 -10.73
C VAL A 388 -16.61 -16.73 -11.45
N ASP A 389 -17.07 -15.57 -10.98
CA ASP A 389 -18.18 -14.85 -11.63
C ASP A 389 -17.77 -14.36 -13.03
N ALA A 390 -16.54 -13.87 -13.20
CA ALA A 390 -15.99 -13.51 -14.51
C ALA A 390 -15.87 -14.73 -15.45
N TYR A 391 -15.47 -15.88 -14.91
CA TYR A 391 -15.40 -17.14 -15.65
C TYR A 391 -16.80 -17.60 -16.09
N ASN A 392 -17.78 -17.62 -15.20
CA ASN A 392 -19.13 -18.09 -15.50
C ASN A 392 -19.87 -17.17 -16.49
N GLY A 393 -19.63 -15.85 -16.44
CA GLY A 393 -20.18 -14.88 -17.38
C GLY A 393 -19.52 -14.87 -18.77
N ALA A 394 -18.40 -15.58 -18.96
CA ALA A 394 -17.68 -15.61 -20.22
C ALA A 394 -18.27 -16.62 -21.21
N ASN A 395 -18.03 -16.42 -22.52
CA ASN A 395 -18.34 -17.42 -23.54
C ASN A 395 -17.43 -18.65 -23.39
N GLN A 396 -17.79 -19.79 -24.00
CA GLN A 396 -17.09 -21.06 -23.84
C GLN A 396 -15.59 -20.97 -24.22
N HIS A 397 -15.28 -20.32 -25.31
CA HIS A 397 -13.89 -20.12 -25.74
C HIS A 397 -13.04 -19.36 -24.71
N THR A 398 -13.60 -18.33 -24.12
CA THR A 398 -12.95 -17.55 -23.04
C THR A 398 -12.79 -18.38 -21.76
N LYS A 399 -13.78 -19.21 -21.43
CA LYS A 399 -13.70 -20.16 -20.31
C LYS A 399 -12.55 -21.15 -20.49
N ASP A 400 -12.46 -21.70 -21.71
CA ASP A 400 -11.41 -22.68 -22.03
C ASP A 400 -10.02 -22.04 -21.97
N LEU A 401 -9.85 -20.84 -22.51
CA LEU A 401 -8.61 -20.07 -22.44
C LEU A 401 -8.22 -19.72 -21.00
N TYR A 402 -9.18 -19.41 -20.15
CA TYR A 402 -8.91 -19.12 -18.73
C TYR A 402 -8.35 -20.33 -17.99
N ILE A 403 -8.96 -21.50 -18.22
CA ILE A 403 -8.51 -22.78 -17.63
C ILE A 403 -7.13 -23.17 -18.19
N GLU A 404 -6.96 -23.05 -19.49
CA GLU A 404 -5.68 -23.32 -20.16
C GLU A 404 -4.56 -22.46 -19.59
N ARG A 405 -4.86 -21.21 -19.24
CA ARG A 405 -3.90 -20.31 -18.62
C ARG A 405 -3.51 -20.74 -17.22
N ILE A 406 -4.46 -21.23 -16.41
CA ILE A 406 -4.16 -21.85 -15.12
C ILE A 406 -3.21 -23.05 -15.31
N GLN A 407 -3.44 -23.87 -16.33
CA GLN A 407 -2.63 -25.06 -16.62
C GLN A 407 -1.23 -24.71 -17.13
N ARG A 408 -1.07 -23.61 -17.85
CA ARG A 408 0.19 -23.21 -18.50
C ARG A 408 1.09 -22.33 -17.64
N GLU A 409 0.51 -21.44 -16.85
CA GLU A 409 1.27 -20.44 -16.11
C GLU A 409 1.49 -20.84 -14.64
N PRO A 410 2.72 -21.20 -14.22
CA PRO A 410 2.98 -21.67 -12.87
C PRO A 410 2.61 -20.62 -11.77
N GLN A 411 2.73 -19.33 -12.10
CA GLN A 411 2.37 -18.26 -11.16
C GLN A 411 0.85 -18.14 -11.00
N MET A 412 0.09 -18.26 -12.08
CA MET A 412 -1.36 -18.23 -12.05
C MET A 412 -1.92 -19.48 -11.34
N ALA A 413 -1.39 -20.66 -11.67
CA ALA A 413 -1.77 -21.91 -11.00
C ALA A 413 -1.49 -21.84 -9.48
N ARG A 414 -0.34 -21.32 -9.07
CA ARG A 414 -0.02 -21.10 -7.66
C ARG A 414 -1.00 -20.12 -7.01
N GLY A 415 -1.22 -18.95 -7.61
CA GLY A 415 -2.12 -17.95 -7.05
C GLY A 415 -3.56 -18.42 -6.93
N VAL A 416 -4.11 -19.08 -7.96
CA VAL A 416 -5.45 -19.68 -7.90
C VAL A 416 -5.48 -20.82 -6.87
N GLY A 417 -4.45 -21.65 -6.81
CA GLY A 417 -4.31 -22.72 -5.83
C GLY A 417 -4.31 -22.22 -4.39
N GLN A 418 -3.64 -21.11 -4.11
CA GLN A 418 -3.64 -20.46 -2.80
C GLN A 418 -5.03 -19.97 -2.40
N LEU A 419 -5.77 -19.31 -3.29
CA LEU A 419 -7.14 -18.86 -3.01
C LEU A 419 -8.10 -20.04 -2.79
N ILE A 420 -7.92 -21.14 -3.52
CA ILE A 420 -8.70 -22.38 -3.33
C ILE A 420 -8.40 -22.98 -1.95
N ASN A 421 -7.13 -23.05 -1.58
CA ASN A 421 -6.71 -23.57 -0.27
C ASN A 421 -7.24 -22.68 0.88
N GLU A 422 -7.18 -21.34 0.73
CA GLU A 422 -7.76 -20.39 1.70
C GLU A 422 -9.26 -20.63 1.88
N ARG A 423 -9.99 -20.82 0.77
CA ARG A 423 -11.41 -21.20 0.81
C ARG A 423 -11.64 -22.52 1.54
N GLU A 424 -10.86 -23.55 1.21
CA GLU A 424 -10.99 -24.87 1.85
C GLU A 424 -10.76 -24.79 3.36
N LEU A 425 -9.77 -24.01 3.80
CA LEU A 425 -9.48 -23.78 5.22
C LEU A 425 -10.61 -23.02 5.94
N THR A 426 -11.19 -22.01 5.28
CA THR A 426 -12.32 -21.25 5.84
C THR A 426 -13.54 -22.15 6.03
N LEU A 427 -13.88 -22.95 5.03
CA LEU A 427 -14.99 -23.90 5.10
C LEU A 427 -14.78 -25.00 6.15
N GLN A 428 -13.54 -25.43 6.38
CA GLN A 428 -13.22 -26.39 7.46
C GLN A 428 -13.42 -25.76 8.85
N ARG A 429 -13.04 -24.47 9.03
CA ARG A 429 -13.28 -23.74 10.28
C ARG A 429 -14.76 -23.57 10.58
N ASP A 430 -15.54 -23.16 9.60
CA ASP A 430 -16.98 -22.95 9.76
C ASP A 430 -17.72 -24.26 10.11
N ARG A 431 -17.32 -25.37 9.49
CA ARG A 431 -17.87 -26.72 9.80
C ARG A 431 -17.36 -27.26 11.14
N GLY A 432 -16.19 -26.87 11.60
CA GLY A 432 -15.63 -27.26 12.92
C GLY A 432 -16.25 -26.48 14.08
N MET A 433 -16.86 -25.32 13.86
CA MET A 433 -17.58 -24.54 14.87
C MET A 433 -19.05 -24.91 15.01
N SER A 434 -19.58 -25.80 14.16
CA SER A 434 -20.98 -26.29 14.18
C SER A 434 -21.15 -27.67 14.85
N ARG A 435 -20.15 -28.11 15.64
CA ARG A 435 -20.23 -29.35 16.45
C ARG A 435 -20.07 -29.06 17.93
#